data_2f7414c96ee1c7fc3bbc1f617db33c01
#
_entry.id   2f7414c96ee1c7fc3bbc1f617db33c01
#
_cell.length_a   1.000
_cell.length_b   1.000
_cell.length_c   1.000
_cell.angle_alpha   90.00
_cell.angle_beta   90.00
_cell.angle_gamma   90.00
#
_symmetry.space_group_name_H-M   'P 1'
#
loop_
_entity.id
_entity.type
_entity.pdbx_description
1 polymer ?
#
loop_
_entity_poly.entity_id
_entity_poly.type
_entity_poly.pdbx_seq_one_letter_code
_entity_poly.pdbx_strand_id
1 'polypeptide(L)'
;MSASSAFGFASVVASVVTPVRDDARAFALIQRDGRTATAFRALGAGLEHWFLTDAQGDRGLVAYYRTPGAMVSAGEPVAAPHEAIAVAEAFVAFAASHRCRVSFFATEGILASSPRFRRVMLGEQPVWNPQSWADHIAHHRSLREQLRRAKAKGVTVQRLDADAMREPLRRASLERLIDRWFAARPMARMGFLVEVDPFAWLSQRQSFVAMRDGVPMAMLSLVPVPARRGWLFEHLLRDPDAPNGTAELLVHHAMLRLAADGVSWITLGLAPLAGPVSGWLRITRSWSRPLFNFDGLAAFKRKLRPQGWESIYLAYPREQSSARAMLDGLRAFAGEPLWRFGVRTLTRGPAVLLRALEWMLIPWTALLAWAPTLPWFPSGAVQGAWVVFDVLLLFGLRALRASERTSGAPARRTAWRWSRALAIAVSTDAVLTTVQAIWWNRASIRGTPGWTIVLLACLGPTLASVVLWGASRRMQTLQSSRLADRR
;
A
#
# COMPACT_ATOMS: atom_id res chain seq x y z
N MET A 1 14.01 63.20 16.70
CA MET A 1 13.53 62.29 17.77
C MET A 1 12.99 61.07 17.10
N SER A 2 13.82 60.04 17.05
CA SER A 2 13.57 58.79 16.36
C SER A 2 13.21 57.74 17.42
N ALA A 3 12.02 57.15 17.35
CA ALA A 3 11.61 56.05 18.20
C ALA A 3 11.80 54.73 17.44
N SER A 4 12.87 54.02 17.79
CA SER A 4 13.14 52.65 17.36
C SER A 4 12.30 51.71 18.19
N SER A 5 11.30 51.05 17.59
CA SER A 5 10.55 49.96 18.22
C SER A 5 11.32 48.65 18.02
N ALA A 6 12.02 48.23 19.06
CA ALA A 6 12.61 46.91 19.16
C ALA A 6 11.51 45.89 19.40
N PHE A 7 11.21 45.06 18.41
CA PHE A 7 10.45 43.84 18.60
C PHE A 7 11.31 42.82 19.34
N GLY A 8 11.00 42.62 20.62
CA GLY A 8 11.62 41.62 21.46
C GLY A 8 11.22 40.21 20.97
N PHE A 9 12.17 39.46 20.41
CA PHE A 9 12.07 38.02 20.25
C PHE A 9 12.15 37.36 21.63
N ALA A 10 10.99 37.02 22.20
CA ALA A 10 10.96 36.16 23.37
C ALA A 10 11.59 34.84 22.97
N SER A 11 12.75 34.49 23.51
CA SER A 11 13.42 33.23 23.35
C SER A 11 12.55 32.16 24.00
N VAL A 12 11.81 31.40 23.17
CA VAL A 12 11.13 30.19 23.60
C VAL A 12 12.23 29.18 23.90
N VAL A 13 12.52 28.96 25.16
CA VAL A 13 13.37 27.86 25.62
C VAL A 13 12.58 26.57 25.36
N ALA A 14 12.75 26.00 24.15
CA ALA A 14 12.28 24.68 23.86
C ALA A 14 13.11 23.70 24.70
N SER A 15 12.51 23.11 25.73
CA SER A 15 13.13 22.04 26.46
C SER A 15 13.34 20.87 25.48
N VAL A 16 14.62 20.52 25.24
CA VAL A 16 15.00 19.39 24.39
C VAL A 16 14.53 18.10 25.08
N VAL A 17 13.33 17.67 24.77
CA VAL A 17 12.82 16.37 25.20
C VAL A 17 13.34 15.32 24.22
N THR A 18 14.05 14.32 24.73
CA THR A 18 14.41 13.12 23.98
C THR A 18 13.12 12.54 23.39
N PRO A 19 13.07 12.15 22.11
CA PRO A 19 11.86 11.63 21.49
C PRO A 19 11.43 10.34 22.19
N VAL A 20 10.43 10.45 23.05
CA VAL A 20 9.80 9.30 23.73
C VAL A 20 8.39 9.18 23.20
N ARG A 21 8.05 8.00 22.71
CA ARG A 21 6.69 7.69 22.32
C ARG A 21 5.77 7.82 23.53
N ASP A 22 4.84 8.71 23.49
CA ASP A 22 3.81 8.92 24.52
C ASP A 22 2.43 8.96 23.84
N ASP A 23 1.81 7.79 23.81
CA ASP A 23 0.52 7.60 23.15
C ASP A 23 -0.63 8.30 23.87
N ALA A 24 -0.57 8.41 25.20
CA ALA A 24 -1.64 9.09 25.98
C ALA A 24 -1.63 10.59 25.73
N ARG A 25 -0.45 11.21 25.76
CA ARG A 25 -0.25 12.62 25.47
C ARG A 25 -0.57 12.96 24.01
N ALA A 26 -0.13 12.09 23.07
CA ALA A 26 -0.47 12.23 21.66
C ALA A 26 -1.98 12.12 21.42
N PHE A 27 -2.66 11.19 22.08
CA PHE A 27 -4.09 11.02 21.96
C PHE A 27 -4.86 12.24 22.49
N ALA A 28 -4.44 12.84 23.61
CA ALA A 28 -5.05 14.06 24.15
C ALA A 28 -4.98 15.22 23.13
N LEU A 29 -3.82 15.40 22.47
CA LEU A 29 -3.67 16.41 21.41
C LEU A 29 -4.52 16.10 20.18
N ILE A 30 -4.62 14.84 19.77
CA ILE A 30 -5.46 14.43 18.65
C ILE A 30 -6.94 14.72 18.96
N GLN A 31 -7.41 14.43 20.17
CA GLN A 31 -8.78 14.72 20.57
C GLN A 31 -9.09 16.23 20.53
N ARG A 32 -8.13 17.08 20.90
CA ARG A 32 -8.27 18.53 20.92
C ARG A 32 -8.16 19.14 19.51
N ASP A 33 -7.13 18.77 18.76
CA ASP A 33 -6.69 19.49 17.55
C ASP A 33 -6.66 18.63 16.28
N GLY A 34 -6.98 17.33 16.35
CA GLY A 34 -6.88 16.41 15.24
C GLY A 34 -7.89 16.70 14.13
N ARG A 35 -7.48 17.49 13.11
CA ARG A 35 -8.35 17.94 12.02
C ARG A 35 -8.09 17.25 10.67
N THR A 36 -6.90 16.70 10.46
CA THR A 36 -6.55 16.03 9.20
C THR A 36 -6.92 14.56 9.24
N ALA A 37 -7.17 13.95 8.07
CA ALA A 37 -7.43 12.52 7.96
C ALA A 37 -6.28 11.66 8.52
N THR A 38 -5.06 12.19 8.54
CA THR A 38 -3.87 11.49 9.04
C THR A 38 -3.61 11.71 10.54
N ALA A 39 -4.33 12.59 11.23
CA ALA A 39 -4.04 12.92 12.63
C ALA A 39 -4.02 11.70 13.55
N PHE A 40 -5.00 10.78 13.41
CA PHE A 40 -5.05 9.55 14.20
C PHE A 40 -3.90 8.59 13.91
N ARG A 41 -3.26 8.71 12.75
CA ARG A 41 -2.06 7.93 12.39
C ARG A 41 -0.85 8.24 13.25
N ALA A 42 -0.83 9.37 13.97
CA ALA A 42 0.20 9.67 14.96
C ALA A 42 0.35 8.56 16.02
N LEU A 43 -0.72 7.77 16.28
CA LEU A 43 -0.72 6.64 17.20
C LEU A 43 -0.26 5.32 16.53
N GLY A 44 0.14 5.36 15.26
CA GLY A 44 0.60 4.20 14.49
C GLY A 44 1.88 3.59 15.06
N ALA A 45 2.04 2.28 14.88
CA ALA A 45 3.25 1.60 15.30
C ALA A 45 4.49 2.12 14.55
N GLY A 46 5.65 2.17 15.23
CA GLY A 46 6.92 2.61 14.65
C GLY A 46 7.07 4.11 14.44
N LEU A 47 6.12 4.94 14.86
CA LEU A 47 6.28 6.38 14.89
C LEU A 47 6.87 6.86 16.21
N GLU A 48 7.74 7.86 16.11
CA GLU A 48 8.27 8.64 17.24
C GLU A 48 7.43 9.90 17.39
N HIS A 49 7.31 10.41 18.62
CA HIS A 49 6.58 11.63 18.94
C HIS A 49 7.53 12.76 19.30
N TRP A 50 7.32 13.92 18.73
CA TRP A 50 7.96 15.15 19.14
C TRP A 50 6.89 16.18 19.52
N PHE A 51 6.98 16.73 20.72
CA PHE A 51 6.03 17.69 21.25
C PHE A 51 6.67 19.07 21.33
N LEU A 52 5.95 20.08 20.88
CA LEU A 52 6.26 21.48 21.22
C LEU A 52 5.51 21.83 22.49
N THR A 53 6.24 22.14 23.54
CA THR A 53 5.69 22.44 24.86
C THR A 53 6.16 23.79 25.32
N ASP A 54 5.29 24.55 25.97
CA ASP A 54 5.61 25.81 26.68
C ASP A 54 5.11 25.80 28.15
N ALA A 55 5.15 26.90 28.81
CA ALA A 55 4.70 27.05 30.22
C ALA A 55 3.19 26.72 30.40
N GLN A 56 2.40 26.76 29.34
CA GLN A 56 0.96 26.51 29.34
C GLN A 56 0.63 25.05 28.95
N GLY A 57 1.63 24.25 28.52
CA GLY A 57 1.47 22.87 28.15
C GLY A 57 1.82 22.55 26.69
N ASP A 58 1.19 21.51 26.14
CA ASP A 58 1.47 21.08 24.79
C ASP A 58 0.78 21.92 23.73
N ARG A 59 1.57 22.58 22.89
CA ARG A 59 1.11 23.38 21.75
C ARG A 59 0.88 22.54 20.50
N GLY A 60 1.62 21.42 20.37
CA GLY A 60 1.44 20.54 19.23
C GLY A 60 2.35 19.33 19.25
N LEU A 61 2.00 18.38 18.38
CA LEU A 61 2.66 17.10 18.17
C LEU A 61 3.06 16.97 16.71
N VAL A 62 4.29 16.49 16.45
CA VAL A 62 4.70 15.89 15.18
C VAL A 62 5.02 14.43 15.42
N ALA A 63 4.21 13.54 14.84
CA ALA A 63 4.51 12.11 14.80
C ALA A 63 5.28 11.81 13.52
N TYR A 64 6.43 11.17 13.62
CA TYR A 64 7.31 10.98 12.48
C TYR A 64 7.95 9.59 12.46
N TYR A 65 8.30 9.15 11.27
CA TYR A 65 9.10 7.95 11.03
C TYR A 65 10.55 8.36 10.74
N ARG A 66 11.50 7.76 11.46
CA ARG A 66 12.93 8.03 11.26
C ARG A 66 13.48 7.14 10.15
N THR A 67 14.05 7.76 9.12
CA THR A 67 14.83 7.09 8.08
C THR A 67 16.29 7.52 8.15
N PRO A 68 17.23 6.83 7.49
CA PRO A 68 18.63 7.30 7.44
C PRO A 68 18.70 8.73 6.86
N GLY A 69 19.02 9.70 7.75
CA GLY A 69 19.20 11.12 7.41
C GLY A 69 17.91 11.92 7.15
N ALA A 70 16.72 11.39 7.52
CA ALA A 70 15.49 12.18 7.47
C ALA A 70 14.45 11.74 8.52
N MET A 71 13.59 12.68 8.90
CA MET A 71 12.40 12.52 9.72
C MET A 71 11.18 12.81 8.83
N VAL A 72 10.33 11.81 8.62
CA VAL A 72 9.13 11.91 7.75
C VAL A 72 7.90 11.96 8.62
N SER A 73 7.22 13.10 8.67
CA SER A 73 6.01 13.29 9.47
C SER A 73 4.81 12.55 8.86
N ALA A 74 3.98 11.99 9.72
CA ALA A 74 2.71 11.36 9.39
C ALA A 74 1.58 12.40 9.30
N GLY A 75 1.60 13.23 8.28
CA GLY A 75 0.67 14.34 8.08
C GLY A 75 1.20 15.69 8.52
N GLU A 76 0.30 16.64 8.68
CA GLU A 76 0.57 17.94 9.30
C GLU A 76 0.79 17.78 10.80
N PRO A 77 1.45 18.75 11.48
CA PRO A 77 1.45 18.79 12.93
C PRO A 77 0.04 18.75 13.50
N VAL A 78 -0.17 17.96 14.54
CA VAL A 78 -1.42 17.97 15.31
C VAL A 78 -1.34 19.15 16.28
N ALA A 79 -1.97 20.24 15.91
CA ALA A 79 -1.98 21.51 16.65
C ALA A 79 -3.18 22.36 16.23
N ALA A 80 -3.47 23.39 17.00
CA ALA A 80 -4.43 24.41 16.59
C ALA A 80 -4.01 25.04 15.23
N PRO A 81 -4.94 25.38 14.34
CA PRO A 81 -4.61 25.84 12.98
C PRO A 81 -3.61 26.99 12.91
N HIS A 82 -3.69 27.95 13.83
CA HIS A 82 -2.78 29.07 13.91
C HIS A 82 -1.39 28.73 14.46
N GLU A 83 -1.23 27.60 15.14
CA GLU A 83 0.02 27.08 15.69
C GLU A 83 0.76 26.11 14.76
N ALA A 84 0.05 25.48 13.82
CA ALA A 84 0.58 24.38 13.03
C ALA A 84 1.88 24.73 12.27
N ILE A 85 2.00 25.97 11.76
CA ILE A 85 3.20 26.45 11.07
C ILE A 85 4.36 26.60 12.07
N ALA A 86 4.13 27.21 13.23
CA ALA A 86 5.15 27.39 14.26
C ALA A 86 5.67 26.04 14.78
N VAL A 87 4.76 25.07 15.01
CA VAL A 87 5.11 23.70 15.40
C VAL A 87 5.95 23.02 14.32
N ALA A 88 5.58 23.16 13.03
CA ALA A 88 6.35 22.61 11.93
C ALA A 88 7.76 23.21 11.82
N GLU A 89 7.90 24.54 11.97
CA GLU A 89 9.19 25.23 11.91
C GLU A 89 10.09 24.84 13.08
N ALA A 90 9.54 24.72 14.28
CA ALA A 90 10.26 24.24 15.45
C ALA A 90 10.73 22.80 15.29
N PHE A 91 9.90 21.93 14.70
CA PHE A 91 10.29 20.56 14.37
C PHE A 91 11.39 20.48 13.30
N VAL A 92 11.37 21.38 12.31
CA VAL A 92 12.46 21.48 11.31
C VAL A 92 13.77 21.87 11.99
N ALA A 93 13.76 22.82 12.93
CA ALA A 93 14.94 23.18 13.70
C ALA A 93 15.44 22.02 14.57
N PHE A 94 14.55 21.29 15.23
CA PHE A 94 14.86 20.07 16.00
C PHE A 94 15.51 19.01 15.10
N ALA A 95 14.96 18.72 13.95
CA ALA A 95 15.53 17.73 13.01
C ALA A 95 16.91 18.17 12.48
N ALA A 96 17.09 19.47 12.22
CA ALA A 96 18.39 20.02 11.79
C ALA A 96 19.47 19.83 12.85
N SER A 97 19.17 20.00 14.15
CA SER A 97 20.12 19.71 15.25
C SER A 97 20.54 18.23 15.29
N HIS A 98 19.72 17.34 14.75
CA HIS A 98 20.00 15.91 14.58
C HIS A 98 20.55 15.54 13.19
N ARG A 99 20.91 16.54 12.37
CA ARG A 99 21.41 16.38 11.00
C ARG A 99 20.44 15.61 10.09
N CYS A 100 19.13 15.74 10.35
CA CYS A 100 18.07 15.10 9.57
C CYS A 100 17.32 16.14 8.72
N ARG A 101 16.95 15.73 7.51
CA ARG A 101 15.97 16.42 6.67
C ARG A 101 14.57 16.18 7.22
N VAL A 102 13.62 17.04 6.83
CA VAL A 102 12.21 16.89 7.21
C VAL A 102 11.33 16.87 5.97
N SER A 103 10.32 16.01 5.99
CA SER A 103 9.19 16.09 5.07
C SER A 103 7.89 15.76 5.80
N PHE A 104 6.84 16.51 5.51
CA PHE A 104 5.49 16.30 6.03
C PHE A 104 4.66 15.61 4.94
N PHE A 105 4.37 14.34 5.11
CA PHE A 105 3.70 13.53 4.10
C PHE A 105 2.19 13.48 4.33
N ALA A 106 1.41 13.70 3.29
CA ALA A 106 -0.06 13.74 3.31
C ALA A 106 -0.65 14.92 4.12
N THR A 107 -0.13 16.12 3.88
CA THR A 107 -0.64 17.38 4.44
C THR A 107 -1.86 17.89 3.67
N GLU A 108 -2.76 18.58 4.35
CA GLU A 108 -3.98 19.15 3.75
C GLU A 108 -3.85 20.64 3.33
N GLY A 109 -2.67 21.23 3.51
CA GLY A 109 -2.32 22.52 2.92
C GLY A 109 -2.09 23.69 3.86
N ILE A 110 -2.20 23.56 5.19
CA ILE A 110 -1.86 24.64 6.13
C ILE A 110 -0.40 25.06 5.96
N LEU A 111 0.52 24.09 5.88
CA LEU A 111 1.94 24.37 5.70
C LEU A 111 2.24 25.06 4.36
N ALA A 112 1.37 24.88 3.38
CA ALA A 112 1.53 25.53 2.08
C ALA A 112 1.27 27.04 2.07
N SER A 113 0.67 27.60 3.12
CA SER A 113 0.50 29.04 3.28
C SER A 113 1.78 29.74 3.77
N SER A 114 2.74 28.98 4.34
CA SER A 114 4.03 29.54 4.77
C SER A 114 5.04 29.58 3.62
N PRO A 115 5.75 30.72 3.41
CA PRO A 115 6.79 30.82 2.40
C PRO A 115 8.02 29.95 2.69
N ARG A 116 8.15 29.40 3.90
CA ARG A 116 9.25 28.51 4.31
C ARG A 116 9.12 27.09 3.76
N PHE A 117 7.91 26.69 3.35
CA PHE A 117 7.65 25.36 2.82
C PHE A 117 7.34 25.39 1.32
N ARG A 118 7.82 24.38 0.62
CA ARG A 118 7.38 24.01 -0.73
C ARG A 118 6.47 22.80 -0.65
N ARG A 119 5.64 22.59 -1.66
CA ARG A 119 4.71 21.46 -1.73
C ARG A 119 4.75 20.76 -3.08
N VAL A 120 4.47 19.46 -3.05
CA VAL A 120 4.17 18.66 -4.23
C VAL A 120 2.83 17.99 -3.99
N MET A 121 1.90 18.12 -4.94
CA MET A 121 0.59 17.46 -4.84
C MET A 121 0.77 15.95 -5.01
N LEU A 122 0.34 15.19 -4.00
CA LEU A 122 0.37 13.72 -3.99
C LEU A 122 -0.88 13.10 -4.61
N GLY A 123 -1.98 13.82 -4.60
CA GLY A 123 -3.29 13.39 -5.07
C GLY A 123 -4.41 14.12 -4.35
N GLU A 124 -5.58 13.50 -4.32
CA GLU A 124 -6.78 14.07 -3.71
C GLU A 124 -7.46 13.07 -2.78
N GLN A 125 -8.18 13.56 -1.78
CA GLN A 125 -9.08 12.75 -0.95
C GLN A 125 -10.53 13.11 -1.22
N PRO A 126 -11.41 12.12 -1.42
CA PRO A 126 -12.84 12.36 -1.60
C PRO A 126 -13.51 12.63 -0.25
N VAL A 127 -14.47 13.52 -0.24
CA VAL A 127 -15.22 13.89 0.97
C VAL A 127 -16.73 13.81 0.76
N TRP A 128 -17.44 13.45 1.84
CA TRP A 128 -18.89 13.37 1.89
C TRP A 128 -19.41 13.94 3.21
N ASN A 129 -20.62 14.51 3.15
CA ASN A 129 -21.45 14.70 4.32
C ASN A 129 -22.43 13.52 4.44
N PRO A 130 -22.32 12.66 5.45
CA PRO A 130 -23.23 11.51 5.59
C PRO A 130 -24.68 11.87 5.81
N GLN A 131 -24.99 13.09 6.28
CA GLN A 131 -26.37 13.54 6.46
C GLN A 131 -27.18 13.52 5.15
N SER A 132 -26.54 13.77 4.01
CA SER A 132 -27.16 13.74 2.68
C SER A 132 -27.03 12.39 1.98
N TRP A 133 -26.49 11.34 2.64
CA TRP A 133 -26.19 10.07 1.98
C TRP A 133 -27.41 9.30 1.49
N ALA A 134 -28.55 9.38 2.19
CA ALA A 134 -29.78 8.73 1.77
C ALA A 134 -30.27 9.28 0.42
N ASP A 135 -30.33 10.61 0.30
CA ASP A 135 -30.71 11.31 -0.93
C ASP A 135 -29.68 11.07 -2.04
N HIS A 136 -28.39 11.05 -1.68
CA HIS A 136 -27.32 10.74 -2.60
C HIS A 136 -27.51 9.36 -3.24
N ILE A 137 -27.82 8.33 -2.47
CA ILE A 137 -28.14 6.99 -2.98
C ILE A 137 -29.40 7.01 -3.83
N ALA A 138 -30.44 7.75 -3.42
CA ALA A 138 -31.70 7.86 -4.17
C ALA A 138 -31.48 8.39 -5.60
N HIS A 139 -30.53 9.31 -5.78
CA HIS A 139 -30.25 9.92 -7.10
C HIS A 139 -29.24 9.10 -7.96
N HIS A 140 -28.57 8.05 -7.42
CA HIS A 140 -27.53 7.30 -8.15
C HIS A 140 -27.91 5.84 -8.40
N ARG A 141 -28.61 5.58 -9.53
CA ARG A 141 -29.05 4.22 -9.95
C ARG A 141 -27.93 3.19 -9.91
N SER A 142 -26.72 3.54 -10.36
CA SER A 142 -25.57 2.61 -10.40
C SER A 142 -25.15 2.14 -9.01
N LEU A 143 -25.20 3.00 -7.99
CA LEU A 143 -24.91 2.62 -6.61
C LEU A 143 -26.02 1.73 -6.05
N ARG A 144 -27.30 2.09 -6.22
CA ARG A 144 -28.44 1.25 -5.79
C ARG A 144 -28.33 -0.16 -6.36
N GLU A 145 -27.99 -0.29 -7.63
CA GLU A 145 -27.83 -1.59 -8.28
C GLU A 145 -26.68 -2.42 -7.68
N GLN A 146 -25.54 -1.80 -7.30
CA GLN A 146 -24.46 -2.49 -6.60
C GLN A 146 -24.91 -3.00 -5.23
N LEU A 147 -25.63 -2.18 -4.47
CA LEU A 147 -26.17 -2.57 -3.17
C LEU A 147 -27.14 -3.74 -3.30
N ARG A 148 -28.08 -3.65 -4.28
CA ARG A 148 -29.03 -4.71 -4.56
C ARG A 148 -28.34 -6.03 -4.92
N ARG A 149 -27.34 -5.99 -5.79
CA ARG A 149 -26.56 -7.17 -6.21
C ARG A 149 -25.84 -7.85 -5.04
N ALA A 150 -25.25 -7.07 -4.14
CA ALA A 150 -24.57 -7.63 -2.96
C ALA A 150 -25.58 -8.31 -2.02
N LYS A 151 -26.72 -7.65 -1.73
CA LYS A 151 -27.80 -8.18 -0.92
C LYS A 151 -28.40 -9.47 -1.52
N ALA A 152 -28.67 -9.47 -2.84
CA ALA A 152 -29.19 -10.63 -3.55
C ALA A 152 -28.24 -11.85 -3.54
N LYS A 153 -26.94 -11.62 -3.29
CA LYS A 153 -25.93 -12.68 -3.12
C LYS A 153 -25.72 -13.09 -1.64
N GLY A 154 -26.63 -12.73 -0.76
CA GLY A 154 -26.59 -13.10 0.66
C GLY A 154 -25.57 -12.33 1.48
N VAL A 155 -25.09 -11.15 1.02
CA VAL A 155 -24.19 -10.33 1.81
C VAL A 155 -24.97 -9.52 2.83
N THR A 156 -24.67 -9.68 4.11
CA THR A 156 -25.18 -8.89 5.24
C THR A 156 -24.05 -8.04 5.83
N VAL A 157 -24.39 -6.94 6.50
CA VAL A 157 -23.41 -6.07 7.17
C VAL A 157 -23.80 -5.92 8.63
N GLN A 158 -22.83 -6.05 9.51
CA GLN A 158 -22.97 -5.83 10.95
C GLN A 158 -21.89 -4.87 11.45
N ARG A 159 -22.25 -4.02 12.42
CA ARG A 159 -21.30 -3.23 13.21
C ARG A 159 -20.79 -4.11 14.35
N LEU A 160 -19.48 -4.08 14.57
CA LEU A 160 -18.84 -4.77 15.69
C LEU A 160 -18.29 -3.71 16.66
N ASP A 161 -18.58 -3.89 17.93
CA ASP A 161 -17.94 -3.12 19.01
C ASP A 161 -16.54 -3.67 19.34
N ALA A 162 -15.87 -3.00 20.28
CA ALA A 162 -14.51 -3.37 20.66
C ALA A 162 -14.41 -4.78 21.25
N ASP A 163 -15.42 -5.23 22.00
CA ASP A 163 -15.41 -6.54 22.64
C ASP A 163 -15.67 -7.65 21.63
N ALA A 164 -16.62 -7.43 20.73
CA ALA A 164 -16.85 -8.33 19.61
C ALA A 164 -15.62 -8.47 18.69
N MET A 165 -14.82 -7.40 18.55
CA MET A 165 -13.56 -7.42 17.78
C MET A 165 -12.42 -8.14 18.51
N ARG A 166 -12.47 -8.23 19.85
CA ARG A 166 -11.48 -8.96 20.67
C ARG A 166 -11.80 -10.45 20.80
N GLU A 167 -13.04 -10.84 20.54
CA GLU A 167 -13.48 -12.24 20.64
C GLU A 167 -12.57 -13.16 19.78
N PRO A 168 -11.91 -14.20 20.38
CA PRO A 168 -10.80 -14.90 19.74
C PRO A 168 -11.14 -15.54 18.40
N LEU A 169 -12.30 -16.20 18.27
CA LEU A 169 -12.70 -16.88 17.03
C LEU A 169 -12.98 -15.86 15.91
N ARG A 170 -13.66 -14.77 16.26
CA ARG A 170 -13.96 -13.69 15.31
C ARG A 170 -12.70 -12.98 14.87
N ARG A 171 -11.83 -12.64 15.82
CA ARG A 171 -10.53 -12.03 15.53
C ARG A 171 -9.71 -12.90 14.57
N ALA A 172 -9.59 -14.19 14.86
CA ALA A 172 -8.88 -15.11 13.97
C ALA A 172 -9.50 -15.18 12.56
N SER A 173 -10.83 -15.10 12.44
CA SER A 173 -11.52 -15.07 11.16
C SER A 173 -11.25 -13.76 10.38
N LEU A 174 -11.20 -12.62 11.07
CA LEU A 174 -10.85 -11.33 10.47
C LEU A 174 -9.35 -11.25 10.10
N GLU A 175 -8.47 -11.82 10.89
CA GLU A 175 -7.03 -11.93 10.56
C GLU A 175 -6.83 -12.76 9.28
N ARG A 176 -7.57 -13.87 9.12
CA ARG A 176 -7.56 -14.63 7.84
C ARG A 176 -8.09 -13.82 6.66
N LEU A 177 -9.10 -12.98 6.84
CA LEU A 177 -9.55 -12.04 5.80
C LEU A 177 -8.44 -11.08 5.41
N ILE A 178 -7.73 -10.50 6.39
CA ILE A 178 -6.61 -9.58 6.17
C ILE A 178 -5.49 -10.30 5.40
N ASP A 179 -5.15 -11.54 5.77
CA ASP A 179 -4.14 -12.32 5.07
C ASP A 179 -4.52 -12.61 3.62
N ARG A 180 -5.79 -12.95 3.34
CA ARG A 180 -6.29 -13.12 1.97
C ARG A 180 -6.21 -11.80 1.17
N TRP A 181 -6.55 -10.70 1.82
CA TRP A 181 -6.46 -9.38 1.21
C TRP A 181 -5.00 -9.01 0.86
N PHE A 182 -4.03 -9.29 1.74
CA PHE A 182 -2.61 -9.11 1.45
C PHE A 182 -2.10 -10.09 0.38
N ALA A 183 -2.51 -11.34 0.43
CA ALA A 183 -2.10 -12.35 -0.54
C ALA A 183 -2.60 -12.03 -1.96
N ALA A 184 -3.73 -11.33 -2.09
CA ALA A 184 -4.24 -10.87 -3.39
C ALA A 184 -3.44 -9.69 -3.98
N ARG A 185 -2.52 -9.07 -3.24
CA ARG A 185 -1.74 -7.92 -3.68
C ARG A 185 -0.34 -8.32 -4.12
N PRO A 186 0.15 -7.79 -5.26
CA PRO A 186 1.48 -8.11 -5.76
C PRO A 186 2.59 -7.45 -4.94
N MET A 187 2.33 -6.29 -4.34
CA MET A 187 3.32 -5.52 -3.60
C MET A 187 3.54 -6.05 -2.19
N ALA A 188 4.75 -5.94 -1.66
CA ALA A 188 5.06 -6.24 -0.27
C ALA A 188 4.25 -5.36 0.69
N ARG A 189 4.06 -5.81 1.94
CA ARG A 189 3.42 -4.98 2.98
C ARG A 189 4.25 -3.73 3.18
N MET A 190 3.58 -2.59 3.20
CA MET A 190 4.16 -1.29 3.51
C MET A 190 3.76 -0.89 4.93
N GLY A 191 4.59 -0.07 5.55
CA GLY A 191 4.35 0.53 6.86
C GLY A 191 3.89 1.99 6.79
N PHE A 192 4.25 2.76 7.83
CA PHE A 192 3.97 4.17 7.94
C PHE A 192 2.46 4.47 7.84
N LEU A 193 2.03 5.38 6.94
CA LEU A 193 0.62 5.79 6.81
C LEU A 193 -0.32 4.72 6.23
N VAL A 194 0.20 3.64 5.66
CA VAL A 194 -0.60 2.56 5.03
C VAL A 194 -0.48 1.22 5.74
N GLU A 195 0.08 1.21 6.94
CA GLU A 195 0.06 0.04 7.81
C GLU A 195 -1.38 -0.39 8.10
N VAL A 196 -1.64 -1.70 8.07
CA VAL A 196 -2.97 -2.27 8.29
C VAL A 196 -3.00 -2.92 9.66
N ASP A 197 -3.51 -2.19 10.63
CA ASP A 197 -3.80 -2.69 11.97
C ASP A 197 -5.19 -2.22 12.43
N PRO A 198 -6.26 -2.93 12.05
CA PRO A 198 -7.61 -2.57 12.45
C PRO A 198 -7.93 -2.95 13.90
N PHE A 199 -7.02 -3.61 14.61
CA PHE A 199 -7.20 -4.06 15.99
C PHE A 199 -6.57 -3.13 17.04
N ALA A 200 -5.70 -2.19 16.59
CA ALA A 200 -5.18 -1.16 17.48
C ALA A 200 -6.27 -0.13 17.81
N TRP A 201 -6.29 0.34 19.06
CA TRP A 201 -7.18 1.41 19.52
C TRP A 201 -8.68 1.11 19.29
N LEU A 202 -9.12 -0.11 19.53
CA LEU A 202 -10.50 -0.58 19.25
C LEU A 202 -11.59 0.27 19.91
N SER A 203 -11.36 0.80 21.11
CA SER A 203 -12.30 1.69 21.82
C SER A 203 -12.55 3.01 21.09
N GLN A 204 -11.61 3.43 20.22
CA GLN A 204 -11.68 4.69 19.45
C GLN A 204 -12.12 4.45 18.00
N ARG A 205 -12.29 3.19 17.59
CA ARG A 205 -12.65 2.81 16.23
C ARG A 205 -14.11 2.44 16.11
N GLN A 206 -14.65 2.65 14.92
CA GLN A 206 -15.88 1.96 14.50
C GLN A 206 -15.52 0.89 13.46
N SER A 207 -16.05 -0.31 13.65
CA SER A 207 -15.79 -1.45 12.77
C SER A 207 -17.08 -2.00 12.18
N PHE A 208 -17.07 -2.23 10.87
CA PHE A 208 -18.17 -2.84 10.13
C PHE A 208 -17.63 -4.04 9.36
N VAL A 209 -18.39 -5.15 9.36
CA VAL A 209 -18.00 -6.38 8.67
C VAL A 209 -19.15 -6.84 7.77
N ALA A 210 -18.82 -7.11 6.52
CA ALA A 210 -19.73 -7.74 5.58
C ALA A 210 -19.54 -9.25 5.65
N MET A 211 -20.62 -9.97 5.92
CA MET A 211 -20.65 -11.44 6.08
C MET A 211 -21.41 -12.08 4.94
N ARG A 212 -21.01 -13.29 4.56
CA ARG A 212 -21.78 -14.18 3.70
C ARG A 212 -21.57 -15.62 4.15
N ASP A 213 -22.68 -16.34 4.37
CA ASP A 213 -22.64 -17.75 4.82
C ASP A 213 -21.74 -17.95 6.06
N GLY A 214 -21.82 -17.02 7.03
CA GLY A 214 -20.99 -17.03 8.26
C GLY A 214 -19.53 -16.59 8.08
N VAL A 215 -19.08 -16.31 6.85
CA VAL A 215 -17.68 -15.97 6.53
C VAL A 215 -17.51 -14.48 6.30
N PRO A 216 -16.50 -13.80 6.92
CA PRO A 216 -16.18 -12.41 6.62
C PRO A 216 -15.70 -12.23 5.18
N MET A 217 -16.40 -11.37 4.43
CA MET A 217 -16.13 -11.04 3.03
C MET A 217 -15.48 -9.67 2.84
N ALA A 218 -15.72 -8.75 3.74
CA ALA A 218 -15.05 -7.46 3.78
C ALA A 218 -15.13 -6.86 5.18
N MET A 219 -14.19 -5.97 5.48
CA MET A 219 -14.12 -5.23 6.73
C MET A 219 -13.85 -3.77 6.43
N LEU A 220 -14.51 -2.89 7.18
CA LEU A 220 -14.26 -1.45 7.18
C LEU A 220 -13.97 -1.01 8.61
N SER A 221 -12.80 -0.43 8.83
CA SER A 221 -12.41 0.18 10.10
C SER A 221 -12.26 1.69 9.92
N LEU A 222 -12.84 2.45 10.84
CA LEU A 222 -12.86 3.91 10.83
C LEU A 222 -12.11 4.45 12.04
N VAL A 223 -11.44 5.58 11.84
CA VAL A 223 -10.82 6.36 12.92
C VAL A 223 -11.39 7.77 12.96
N PRO A 224 -11.50 8.39 14.15
CA PRO A 224 -12.08 9.72 14.28
C PRO A 224 -11.16 10.82 13.71
N VAL A 225 -11.79 11.90 13.26
CA VAL A 225 -11.17 13.18 12.94
C VAL A 225 -11.88 14.24 13.80
N PRO A 226 -11.46 14.36 15.10
CA PRO A 226 -12.26 15.03 16.13
C PRO A 226 -12.60 16.49 15.80
N ALA A 227 -11.62 17.29 15.39
CA ALA A 227 -11.82 18.72 15.09
C ALA A 227 -12.75 18.98 13.89
N ARG A 228 -13.06 17.96 13.05
CA ARG A 228 -14.07 18.03 11.98
C ARG A 228 -15.39 17.36 12.35
N ARG A 229 -15.51 16.79 13.57
CA ARG A 229 -16.63 15.89 13.93
C ARG A 229 -16.86 14.84 12.84
N GLY A 230 -15.76 14.27 12.36
CA GLY A 230 -15.71 13.42 11.18
C GLY A 230 -14.99 12.11 11.41
N TRP A 231 -14.94 11.29 10.33
CA TRP A 231 -14.30 9.97 10.33
C TRP A 231 -13.49 9.75 9.05
N LEU A 232 -12.31 9.13 9.19
CA LEU A 232 -11.59 8.53 8.10
C LEU A 232 -11.99 7.05 7.98
N PHE A 233 -12.43 6.61 6.80
CA PHE A 233 -12.55 5.21 6.43
C PHE A 233 -11.15 4.67 6.13
N GLU A 234 -10.48 4.21 7.17
CA GLU A 234 -9.04 3.93 7.14
C GLU A 234 -8.73 2.61 6.43
N HIS A 235 -9.39 1.53 6.84
CA HIS A 235 -9.14 0.21 6.29
C HIS A 235 -10.41 -0.36 5.67
N LEU A 236 -10.51 -0.29 4.34
CA LEU A 236 -11.53 -0.99 3.56
C LEU A 236 -10.89 -2.23 2.92
N LEU A 237 -11.02 -3.36 3.59
CA LEU A 237 -10.40 -4.63 3.24
C LEU A 237 -11.46 -5.56 2.65
N ARG A 238 -11.35 -5.90 1.37
CA ARG A 238 -12.29 -6.76 0.67
C ARG A 238 -11.60 -8.05 0.26
N ASP A 239 -12.21 -9.18 0.59
CA ASP A 239 -11.80 -10.49 0.09
C ASP A 239 -11.84 -10.51 -1.45
N PRO A 240 -10.82 -11.09 -2.13
CA PRO A 240 -10.83 -11.18 -3.59
C PRO A 240 -12.07 -11.88 -4.17
N ASP A 241 -12.73 -12.76 -3.40
CA ASP A 241 -13.93 -13.48 -3.80
C ASP A 241 -15.23 -12.87 -3.31
N ALA A 242 -15.16 -11.77 -2.59
CA ALA A 242 -16.38 -11.09 -2.16
C ALA A 242 -17.24 -10.73 -3.38
N PRO A 243 -18.56 -10.93 -3.32
CA PRO A 243 -19.48 -10.52 -4.38
C PRO A 243 -19.29 -9.06 -4.78
N ASN A 244 -19.53 -8.75 -6.05
CA ASN A 244 -19.54 -7.35 -6.51
C ASN A 244 -20.61 -6.55 -5.75
N GLY A 245 -20.26 -5.35 -5.32
CA GLY A 245 -21.11 -4.50 -4.50
C GLY A 245 -20.90 -4.64 -2.99
N THR A 246 -20.09 -5.62 -2.51
CA THR A 246 -19.84 -5.83 -1.07
C THR A 246 -19.19 -4.61 -0.41
N ALA A 247 -18.17 -4.00 -1.05
CA ALA A 247 -17.51 -2.82 -0.51
C ALA A 247 -18.46 -1.61 -0.46
N GLU A 248 -19.26 -1.42 -1.52
CA GLU A 248 -20.28 -0.36 -1.59
C GLU A 248 -21.36 -0.56 -0.53
N LEU A 249 -21.79 -1.81 -0.29
CA LEU A 249 -22.77 -2.12 0.75
C LEU A 249 -22.22 -1.84 2.15
N LEU A 250 -20.96 -2.16 2.39
CA LEU A 250 -20.26 -1.90 3.65
C LEU A 250 -20.15 -0.40 3.93
N VAL A 251 -19.72 0.37 2.92
CA VAL A 251 -19.68 1.85 2.98
C VAL A 251 -21.07 2.42 3.21
N HIS A 252 -22.07 1.93 2.51
CA HIS A 252 -23.47 2.40 2.67
C HIS A 252 -23.97 2.23 4.11
N HIS A 253 -23.77 1.06 4.72
CA HIS A 253 -24.17 0.83 6.10
C HIS A 253 -23.43 1.74 7.09
N ALA A 254 -22.12 1.95 6.89
CA ALA A 254 -21.33 2.87 7.70
C ALA A 254 -21.82 4.32 7.57
N MET A 255 -22.10 4.78 6.34
CA MET A 255 -22.61 6.12 6.07
C MET A 255 -23.96 6.39 6.75
N LEU A 256 -24.92 5.44 6.65
CA LEU A 256 -26.21 5.58 7.31
C LEU A 256 -26.08 5.64 8.83
N ARG A 257 -25.20 4.82 9.40
CA ARG A 257 -24.97 4.84 10.85
C ARG A 257 -24.33 6.15 11.31
N LEU A 258 -23.32 6.63 10.60
CA LEU A 258 -22.67 7.90 10.93
C LEU A 258 -23.58 9.10 10.70
N ALA A 259 -24.49 9.05 9.73
CA ALA A 259 -25.54 10.06 9.58
C ALA A 259 -26.44 10.09 10.84
N ALA A 260 -26.89 8.93 11.31
CA ALA A 260 -27.70 8.84 12.53
C ALA A 260 -26.92 9.33 13.80
N ASP A 261 -25.59 9.17 13.83
CA ASP A 261 -24.72 9.67 14.90
C ASP A 261 -24.39 11.18 14.75
N GLY A 262 -25.00 11.92 13.79
CA GLY A 262 -24.80 13.36 13.61
C GLY A 262 -23.48 13.77 12.99
N VAL A 263 -22.74 12.83 12.38
CA VAL A 263 -21.46 13.10 11.71
C VAL A 263 -21.67 13.96 10.47
N SER A 264 -20.78 14.94 10.25
CA SER A 264 -20.90 15.90 9.14
C SER A 264 -19.80 15.78 8.09
N TRP A 265 -18.72 15.04 8.35
CA TRP A 265 -17.60 14.92 7.45
C TRP A 265 -17.01 13.51 7.44
N ILE A 266 -16.79 12.96 6.25
CA ILE A 266 -16.18 11.65 6.04
C ILE A 266 -15.24 11.71 4.85
N THR A 267 -14.13 10.99 4.95
CA THR A 267 -13.23 10.73 3.82
C THR A 267 -12.83 9.26 3.74
N LEU A 268 -12.49 8.80 2.53
CA LEU A 268 -11.77 7.53 2.29
C LEU A 268 -10.25 7.74 2.17
N GLY A 269 -9.75 8.89 2.61
CA GLY A 269 -8.33 9.24 2.55
C GLY A 269 -7.79 9.40 1.12
N LEU A 270 -6.48 9.53 1.03
CA LEU A 270 -5.77 9.84 -0.21
C LEU A 270 -6.06 8.84 -1.34
N ALA A 271 -6.44 9.35 -2.51
CA ALA A 271 -6.33 8.68 -3.80
C ALA A 271 -5.00 9.12 -4.45
N PRO A 272 -3.94 8.32 -4.32
CA PRO A 272 -2.62 8.75 -4.77
C PRO A 272 -2.60 9.03 -6.27
N LEU A 273 -1.91 10.10 -6.66
CA LEU A 273 -1.74 10.53 -8.05
C LEU A 273 -3.07 10.83 -8.78
N ALA A 274 -4.19 11.01 -8.06
CA ALA A 274 -5.42 11.56 -8.60
C ALA A 274 -5.34 13.08 -8.68
N GLY A 275 -6.15 13.69 -9.56
CA GLY A 275 -6.16 15.14 -9.75
C GLY A 275 -5.01 15.70 -10.60
N PRO A 276 -4.77 17.02 -10.59
CA PRO A 276 -3.78 17.71 -11.42
C PRO A 276 -2.35 17.60 -10.86
N VAL A 277 -1.86 16.37 -10.69
CA VAL A 277 -0.47 16.12 -10.24
C VAL A 277 0.56 16.51 -11.30
N SER A 278 1.79 16.83 -10.87
CA SER A 278 2.90 17.23 -11.76
C SER A 278 3.24 16.16 -12.80
N GLY A 279 3.80 16.60 -13.96
CA GLY A 279 4.04 15.73 -15.13
C GLY A 279 4.92 14.51 -14.81
N TRP A 280 5.98 14.68 -14.02
CA TRP A 280 6.86 13.59 -13.64
C TRP A 280 6.17 12.54 -12.74
N LEU A 281 5.23 12.96 -11.87
CA LEU A 281 4.41 12.03 -11.08
C LEU A 281 3.43 11.24 -11.96
N ARG A 282 2.93 11.83 -13.05
CA ARG A 282 2.11 11.10 -14.04
C ARG A 282 2.89 9.99 -14.73
N ILE A 283 4.16 10.27 -15.08
CA ILE A 283 5.07 9.25 -15.64
C ILE A 283 5.29 8.13 -14.60
N THR A 284 5.62 8.47 -13.36
CA THR A 284 5.79 7.49 -12.26
C THR A 284 4.53 6.64 -12.07
N ARG A 285 3.33 7.23 -12.17
CA ARG A 285 2.04 6.51 -12.13
C ARG A 285 1.95 5.44 -13.22
N SER A 286 2.35 5.75 -14.46
CA SER A 286 2.29 4.79 -15.57
C SER A 286 3.26 3.63 -15.36
N TRP A 287 4.44 3.88 -14.82
CA TRP A 287 5.46 2.86 -14.55
C TRP A 287 5.14 1.97 -13.35
N SER A 288 4.46 2.52 -12.33
CA SER A 288 4.08 1.78 -11.12
C SER A 288 2.76 0.99 -11.22
N ARG A 289 1.96 1.20 -12.29
CA ARG A 289 0.70 0.47 -12.57
C ARG A 289 0.78 -1.05 -12.36
N PRO A 290 1.87 -1.73 -12.77
CA PRO A 290 1.95 -3.17 -12.61
C PRO A 290 2.06 -3.64 -11.15
N LEU A 291 2.53 -2.77 -10.26
CA LEU A 291 2.75 -3.07 -8.84
C LEU A 291 1.58 -2.56 -7.97
N PHE A 292 0.99 -1.43 -8.33
CA PHE A 292 -0.11 -0.83 -7.59
C PHE A 292 -1.18 -0.25 -8.51
N ASN A 293 -2.43 -0.66 -8.30
CA ASN A 293 -3.56 -0.22 -9.12
C ASN A 293 -4.12 1.12 -8.62
N PHE A 294 -3.37 2.22 -8.82
CA PHE A 294 -3.81 3.58 -8.46
C PHE A 294 -5.10 3.97 -9.18
N ASP A 295 -5.23 3.57 -10.46
CA ASP A 295 -6.41 3.88 -11.28
C ASP A 295 -7.66 3.20 -10.75
N GLY A 296 -7.54 1.92 -10.33
CA GLY A 296 -8.64 1.17 -9.74
C GLY A 296 -9.09 1.75 -8.40
N LEU A 297 -8.14 2.19 -7.55
CA LEU A 297 -8.47 2.85 -6.29
C LEU A 297 -9.20 4.18 -6.52
N ALA A 298 -8.67 5.03 -7.40
CA ALA A 298 -9.31 6.29 -7.75
C ALA A 298 -10.67 6.09 -8.43
N ALA A 299 -10.81 5.07 -9.29
CA ALA A 299 -12.08 4.71 -9.93
C ALA A 299 -13.12 4.23 -8.90
N PHE A 300 -12.73 3.41 -7.92
CA PHE A 300 -13.61 3.00 -6.83
C PHE A 300 -14.11 4.20 -6.03
N LYS A 301 -13.21 5.12 -5.64
CA LYS A 301 -13.57 6.34 -4.90
C LYS A 301 -14.51 7.23 -5.72
N ARG A 302 -14.23 7.44 -7.01
CA ARG A 302 -15.12 8.19 -7.92
C ARG A 302 -16.47 7.52 -8.11
N LYS A 303 -16.54 6.19 -8.11
CA LYS A 303 -17.78 5.43 -8.22
C LYS A 303 -18.76 5.72 -7.08
N LEU A 304 -18.25 6.03 -5.89
CA LEU A 304 -19.05 6.45 -4.75
C LEU A 304 -19.56 7.90 -4.85
N ARG A 305 -19.23 8.61 -5.96
CA ARG A 305 -19.72 9.96 -6.26
C ARG A 305 -19.47 10.96 -5.12
N PRO A 306 -18.23 11.27 -4.76
CA PRO A 306 -17.94 12.23 -3.70
C PRO A 306 -18.52 13.61 -3.97
N GLN A 307 -18.92 14.30 -2.92
CA GLN A 307 -19.42 15.68 -2.99
C GLN A 307 -18.29 16.68 -3.24
N GLY A 308 -17.07 16.35 -2.81
CA GLY A 308 -15.89 17.18 -3.03
C GLY A 308 -14.61 16.33 -3.06
N TRP A 309 -13.55 16.99 -3.52
CA TRP A 309 -12.18 16.46 -3.50
C TRP A 309 -11.28 17.49 -2.87
N GLU A 310 -10.53 17.10 -1.84
CA GLU A 310 -9.54 17.93 -1.15
C GLU A 310 -8.14 17.51 -1.57
N SER A 311 -7.29 18.48 -1.94
CA SER A 311 -5.91 18.21 -2.39
C SER A 311 -5.01 17.83 -1.23
N ILE A 312 -4.17 16.83 -1.44
CA ILE A 312 -3.21 16.31 -0.47
C ILE A 312 -1.79 16.49 -0.99
N TYR A 313 -0.90 16.97 -0.12
CA TYR A 313 0.44 17.38 -0.49
C TYR A 313 1.54 16.67 0.32
N LEU A 314 2.74 16.66 -0.25
CA LEU A 314 4.00 16.51 0.45
C LEU A 314 4.55 17.92 0.66
N ALA A 315 4.68 18.37 1.91
CA ALA A 315 5.31 19.63 2.24
C ALA A 315 6.74 19.39 2.77
N TYR A 316 7.66 20.29 2.45
CA TYR A 316 9.07 20.17 2.84
C TYR A 316 9.71 21.56 2.88
N PRO A 317 10.78 21.77 3.70
CA PRO A 317 11.51 23.05 3.76
C PRO A 317 12.00 23.49 2.37
N ARG A 318 11.97 24.80 2.12
CA ARG A 318 12.27 25.39 0.81
C ARG A 318 13.67 25.06 0.27
N GLU A 319 14.62 24.83 1.17
CA GLU A 319 16.02 24.51 0.89
C GLU A 319 16.21 23.07 0.38
N GLN A 320 15.20 22.24 0.53
CA GLN A 320 15.25 20.84 0.08
C GLN A 320 14.71 20.69 -1.34
N SER A 321 15.17 19.63 -2.04
CA SER A 321 14.59 19.27 -3.32
C SER A 321 13.39 18.33 -3.16
N SER A 322 12.39 18.49 -4.04
CA SER A 322 11.19 17.63 -4.08
C SER A 322 11.53 16.15 -4.27
N ALA A 323 12.56 15.85 -5.07
CA ALA A 323 12.99 14.48 -5.32
C ALA A 323 13.51 13.79 -4.05
N ARG A 324 14.31 14.51 -3.23
CA ARG A 324 14.81 13.99 -1.95
C ARG A 324 13.67 13.81 -0.95
N ALA A 325 12.77 14.78 -0.81
CA ALA A 325 11.62 14.68 0.07
C ALA A 325 10.71 13.49 -0.31
N MET A 326 10.49 13.26 -1.62
CA MET A 326 9.74 12.10 -2.11
C MET A 326 10.47 10.78 -1.81
N LEU A 327 11.78 10.72 -2.02
CA LEU A 327 12.59 9.54 -1.73
C LEU A 327 12.56 9.18 -0.23
N ASP A 328 12.65 10.18 0.65
CA ASP A 328 12.56 9.99 2.09
C ASP A 328 11.17 9.47 2.49
N GLY A 329 10.08 9.98 1.87
CA GLY A 329 8.73 9.44 2.01
C GLY A 329 8.63 7.98 1.56
N LEU A 330 9.16 7.63 0.39
CA LEU A 330 9.16 6.24 -0.10
C LEU A 330 9.91 5.29 0.84
N ARG A 331 11.02 5.74 1.44
CA ARG A 331 11.76 4.97 2.45
C ARG A 331 10.94 4.75 3.72
N ALA A 332 10.17 5.75 4.17
CA ALA A 332 9.27 5.61 5.31
C ALA A 332 8.18 4.56 5.02
N PHE A 333 7.57 4.57 3.84
CA PHE A 333 6.59 3.55 3.44
C PHE A 333 7.17 2.14 3.32
N ALA A 334 8.41 2.02 2.83
CA ALA A 334 9.08 0.74 2.74
C ALA A 334 9.41 0.15 4.11
N GLY A 335 9.73 1.00 5.11
CA GLY A 335 10.15 0.60 6.45
C GLY A 335 11.52 -0.09 6.49
N GLU A 336 12.18 -0.19 5.34
CA GLU A 336 13.46 -0.86 5.10
C GLU A 336 14.17 -0.23 3.90
N PRO A 337 15.45 -0.56 3.62
CA PRO A 337 16.13 -0.10 2.40
C PRO A 337 15.33 -0.46 1.15
N LEU A 338 15.17 0.50 0.22
CA LEU A 338 14.31 0.34 -0.97
C LEU A 338 14.67 -0.88 -1.83
N TRP A 339 15.96 -1.25 -1.89
CA TRP A 339 16.36 -2.43 -2.63
C TRP A 339 15.82 -3.73 -1.99
N ARG A 340 15.81 -3.84 -0.64
CA ARG A 340 15.22 -4.99 0.06
C ARG A 340 13.70 -5.04 -0.16
N PHE A 341 13.03 -3.90 -0.06
CA PHE A 341 11.61 -3.80 -0.37
C PHE A 341 11.32 -4.21 -1.82
N GLY A 342 12.18 -3.80 -2.77
CA GLY A 342 12.13 -4.22 -4.17
C GLY A 342 12.25 -5.74 -4.31
N VAL A 343 13.28 -6.35 -3.76
CA VAL A 343 13.47 -7.81 -3.78
C VAL A 343 12.29 -8.53 -3.14
N ARG A 344 11.80 -8.08 -1.98
CA ARG A 344 10.65 -8.68 -1.30
C ARG A 344 9.36 -8.56 -2.13
N THR A 345 9.19 -7.49 -2.88
CA THR A 345 8.07 -7.33 -3.81
C THR A 345 8.21 -8.28 -5.01
N LEU A 346 9.39 -8.36 -5.61
CA LEU A 346 9.67 -9.23 -6.74
C LEU A 346 9.50 -10.72 -6.38
N THR A 347 9.98 -11.12 -5.20
CA THR A 347 9.83 -12.51 -4.71
C THR A 347 8.39 -12.91 -4.36
N ARG A 348 7.42 -11.99 -4.35
CA ARG A 348 6.00 -12.33 -4.24
C ARG A 348 5.38 -12.80 -5.57
N GLY A 349 6.12 -12.80 -6.67
CA GLY A 349 5.65 -13.23 -7.98
C GLY A 349 4.51 -12.36 -8.54
N PRO A 350 4.72 -11.05 -8.71
CA PRO A 350 3.68 -10.19 -9.29
C PRO A 350 3.39 -10.59 -10.74
N ALA A 351 2.12 -10.44 -11.16
CA ALA A 351 1.66 -10.83 -12.49
C ALA A 351 2.42 -10.13 -13.65
N VAL A 352 3.04 -8.98 -13.38
CA VAL A 352 3.90 -8.30 -14.36
C VAL A 352 5.18 -9.08 -14.63
N LEU A 353 5.78 -9.69 -13.60
CA LEU A 353 6.97 -10.52 -13.78
C LEU A 353 6.64 -11.83 -14.52
N LEU A 354 5.50 -12.45 -14.21
CA LEU A 354 5.04 -13.63 -14.96
C LEU A 354 4.85 -13.29 -16.45
N ARG A 355 4.36 -12.08 -16.77
CA ARG A 355 4.29 -11.60 -18.15
C ARG A 355 5.67 -11.35 -18.75
N ALA A 356 6.57 -10.71 -18.01
CA ALA A 356 7.93 -10.46 -18.47
C ALA A 356 8.66 -11.79 -18.79
N LEU A 357 8.53 -12.78 -17.91
CA LEU A 357 9.06 -14.14 -18.16
C LEU A 357 8.49 -14.75 -19.43
N GLU A 358 7.17 -14.66 -19.65
CA GLU A 358 6.52 -15.16 -20.86
C GLU A 358 7.07 -14.47 -22.12
N TRP A 359 7.21 -13.13 -22.11
CA TRP A 359 7.75 -12.38 -23.24
C TRP A 359 9.24 -12.61 -23.48
N MET A 360 10.03 -12.83 -22.44
CA MET A 360 11.46 -13.14 -22.56
C MET A 360 11.69 -14.57 -23.08
N LEU A 361 10.81 -15.49 -22.72
CA LEU A 361 10.95 -16.88 -23.12
C LEU A 361 10.78 -17.06 -24.65
N ILE A 362 9.95 -16.25 -25.31
CA ILE A 362 9.72 -16.35 -26.76
C ILE A 362 11.01 -16.15 -27.57
N PRO A 363 11.74 -14.99 -27.47
CA PRO A 363 12.98 -14.81 -28.21
C PRO A 363 14.10 -15.76 -27.74
N TRP A 364 14.08 -16.17 -26.47
CA TRP A 364 15.01 -17.15 -25.94
C TRP A 364 14.82 -18.53 -26.60
N THR A 365 13.59 -19.03 -26.64
CA THR A 365 13.26 -20.31 -27.32
C THR A 365 13.60 -20.24 -28.78
N ALA A 366 13.33 -19.13 -29.47
CA ALA A 366 13.71 -18.96 -30.87
C ALA A 366 15.24 -19.00 -31.05
N LEU A 367 16.00 -18.36 -30.15
CA LEU A 367 17.47 -18.45 -30.16
C LEU A 367 17.96 -19.89 -29.96
N LEU A 368 17.39 -20.62 -29.01
CA LEU A 368 17.78 -22.03 -28.76
C LEU A 368 17.44 -22.96 -29.96
N ALA A 369 16.36 -22.65 -30.67
CA ALA A 369 15.97 -23.43 -31.87
C ALA A 369 16.86 -23.13 -33.10
N TRP A 370 17.70 -22.08 -33.04
CA TRP A 370 18.56 -21.70 -34.17
C TRP A 370 19.76 -22.62 -34.31
N ALA A 371 20.00 -23.19 -35.52
CA ALA A 371 21.03 -24.17 -35.77
C ALA A 371 22.46 -23.79 -35.30
N PRO A 372 22.93 -22.50 -35.42
CA PRO A 372 24.22 -22.08 -34.91
C PRO A 372 24.43 -22.27 -33.42
N THR A 373 23.38 -22.49 -32.60
CA THR A 373 23.49 -22.75 -31.15
C THR A 373 23.72 -24.20 -30.81
N LEU A 374 23.69 -25.12 -31.79
CA LEU A 374 23.93 -26.57 -31.58
C LEU A 374 25.20 -26.87 -30.78
N PRO A 375 26.34 -26.17 -30.96
CA PRO A 375 27.56 -26.43 -30.16
C PRO A 375 27.39 -26.17 -28.66
N TRP A 376 26.33 -25.49 -28.24
CA TRP A 376 26.04 -25.30 -26.82
C TRP A 376 25.43 -26.52 -26.15
N PHE A 377 25.04 -27.52 -26.91
CA PHE A 377 24.36 -28.71 -26.45
C PHE A 377 25.17 -29.98 -26.75
N PRO A 378 25.06 -31.03 -25.93
CA PRO A 378 25.71 -32.32 -26.18
C PRO A 378 25.27 -33.02 -27.49
N SER A 379 24.01 -32.74 -27.92
CA SER A 379 23.48 -33.27 -29.17
C SER A 379 22.26 -32.46 -29.64
N GLY A 380 21.87 -32.64 -30.91
CA GLY A 380 20.63 -32.01 -31.44
C GLY A 380 19.36 -32.52 -30.74
N ALA A 381 19.36 -33.73 -30.23
CA ALA A 381 18.24 -34.25 -29.43
C ALA A 381 18.09 -33.50 -28.10
N VAL A 382 19.19 -33.17 -27.43
CA VAL A 382 19.19 -32.35 -26.22
C VAL A 382 18.73 -30.92 -26.51
N GLN A 383 19.22 -30.30 -27.60
CA GLN A 383 18.74 -28.98 -28.04
C GLN A 383 17.23 -29.00 -28.28
N GLY A 384 16.72 -30.02 -29.03
CA GLY A 384 15.29 -30.17 -29.28
C GLY A 384 14.47 -30.34 -28.00
N ALA A 385 14.99 -31.13 -27.04
CA ALA A 385 14.32 -31.30 -25.74
C ALA A 385 14.19 -29.96 -24.95
N TRP A 386 15.21 -29.14 -24.98
CA TRP A 386 15.14 -27.78 -24.37
C TRP A 386 14.11 -26.89 -25.05
N VAL A 387 14.06 -26.89 -26.39
CA VAL A 387 13.06 -26.11 -27.14
C VAL A 387 11.64 -26.57 -26.80
N VAL A 388 11.40 -27.91 -26.77
CA VAL A 388 10.09 -28.44 -26.37
C VAL A 388 9.74 -28.08 -24.94
N PHE A 389 10.69 -28.15 -24.01
CA PHE A 389 10.50 -27.78 -22.63
C PHE A 389 10.08 -26.28 -22.50
N ASP A 390 10.77 -25.38 -23.18
CA ASP A 390 10.46 -23.94 -23.18
C ASP A 390 9.06 -23.65 -23.75
N VAL A 391 8.68 -24.36 -24.83
CA VAL A 391 7.33 -24.24 -25.41
C VAL A 391 6.26 -24.71 -24.40
N LEU A 392 6.48 -25.83 -23.71
CA LEU A 392 5.58 -26.31 -22.65
C LEU A 392 5.51 -25.35 -21.48
N LEU A 393 6.65 -24.77 -21.09
CA LEU A 393 6.72 -23.73 -20.06
C LEU A 393 5.91 -22.49 -20.44
N LEU A 394 6.00 -22.05 -21.70
CA LEU A 394 5.21 -20.93 -22.23
C LEU A 394 3.70 -21.19 -22.14
N PHE A 395 3.25 -22.39 -22.53
CA PHE A 395 1.85 -22.79 -22.37
C PHE A 395 1.43 -22.85 -20.92
N GLY A 396 2.26 -23.38 -20.03
CA GLY A 396 2.01 -23.43 -18.58
C GLY A 396 1.89 -22.03 -17.96
N LEU A 397 2.75 -21.08 -18.33
CA LEU A 397 2.66 -19.67 -17.88
C LEU A 397 1.36 -19.00 -18.36
N ARG A 398 0.93 -19.27 -19.59
CA ARG A 398 -0.35 -18.78 -20.12
C ARG A 398 -1.54 -19.37 -19.37
N ALA A 399 -1.52 -20.68 -19.10
CA ALA A 399 -2.56 -21.37 -18.33
C ALA A 399 -2.65 -20.85 -16.90
N LEU A 400 -1.51 -20.61 -16.24
CA LEU A 400 -1.45 -19.98 -14.92
C LEU A 400 -2.12 -18.60 -14.94
N ARG A 401 -1.75 -17.75 -15.89
CA ARG A 401 -2.34 -16.39 -16.01
C ARG A 401 -3.83 -16.41 -16.33
N ALA A 402 -4.30 -17.35 -17.14
CA ALA A 402 -5.72 -17.53 -17.42
C ALA A 402 -6.48 -17.91 -16.14
N SER A 403 -5.92 -18.81 -15.34
CA SER A 403 -6.50 -19.24 -14.06
C SER A 403 -6.54 -18.10 -13.02
N GLU A 404 -5.52 -17.22 -12.99
CA GLU A 404 -5.52 -16.04 -12.10
C GLU A 404 -6.60 -15.01 -12.44
N ARG A 405 -7.01 -14.91 -13.70
CA ARG A 405 -8.07 -13.99 -14.16
C ARG A 405 -9.47 -14.50 -13.82
N THR A 406 -9.62 -15.79 -13.60
CA THR A 406 -10.90 -16.43 -13.29
C THR A 406 -11.14 -16.40 -11.79
N SER A 407 -12.33 -15.96 -11.37
CA SER A 407 -12.72 -15.92 -9.96
C SER A 407 -13.32 -17.25 -9.52
N GLY A 408 -13.08 -17.65 -8.27
CA GLY A 408 -13.70 -18.83 -7.67
C GLY A 408 -12.71 -19.87 -7.11
N ALA A 409 -13.20 -20.73 -6.23
CA ALA A 409 -12.37 -21.74 -5.56
C ALA A 409 -11.74 -22.77 -6.53
N PRO A 410 -12.43 -23.28 -7.58
CA PRO A 410 -11.83 -24.20 -8.54
C PRO A 410 -10.66 -23.56 -9.32
N ALA A 411 -10.85 -22.34 -9.82
CA ALA A 411 -9.84 -21.63 -10.56
C ALA A 411 -8.56 -21.41 -9.74
N ARG A 412 -8.69 -21.09 -8.44
CA ARG A 412 -7.53 -20.93 -7.55
C ARG A 412 -6.79 -22.22 -7.26
N ARG A 413 -7.49 -23.35 -7.10
CA ARG A 413 -6.84 -24.66 -6.97
C ARG A 413 -6.03 -24.98 -8.22
N THR A 414 -6.58 -24.69 -9.38
CA THR A 414 -5.91 -24.84 -10.67
C THR A 414 -4.71 -23.90 -10.77
N ALA A 415 -4.85 -22.63 -10.42
CA ALA A 415 -3.76 -21.66 -10.43
C ALA A 415 -2.62 -22.06 -9.46
N TRP A 416 -2.95 -22.53 -8.26
CA TRP A 416 -1.94 -23.04 -7.32
C TRP A 416 -1.22 -24.27 -7.85
N ARG A 417 -1.93 -25.23 -8.43
CA ARG A 417 -1.31 -26.43 -9.04
C ARG A 417 -0.36 -26.05 -10.17
N TRP A 418 -0.79 -25.16 -11.07
CA TRP A 418 0.05 -24.67 -12.17
C TRP A 418 1.27 -23.91 -11.65
N SER A 419 1.09 -23.00 -10.70
CA SER A 419 2.23 -22.23 -10.16
C SER A 419 3.27 -23.13 -9.50
N ARG A 420 2.84 -24.18 -8.79
CA ARG A 420 3.73 -25.14 -8.13
C ARG A 420 4.44 -26.03 -9.15
N ALA A 421 3.72 -26.55 -10.13
CA ALA A 421 4.30 -27.38 -11.20
C ALA A 421 5.35 -26.59 -12.00
N LEU A 422 5.03 -25.35 -12.38
CA LEU A 422 5.96 -24.46 -13.07
C LEU A 422 7.17 -24.09 -12.19
N ALA A 423 6.97 -23.83 -10.90
CA ALA A 423 8.07 -23.55 -9.98
C ALA A 423 9.05 -24.74 -9.90
N ILE A 424 8.55 -25.96 -9.81
CA ILE A 424 9.37 -27.19 -9.81
C ILE A 424 10.09 -27.33 -11.16
N ALA A 425 9.37 -27.22 -12.28
CA ALA A 425 9.93 -27.36 -13.62
C ALA A 425 11.08 -26.36 -13.86
N VAL A 426 10.85 -25.08 -13.55
CA VAL A 426 11.88 -24.02 -13.72
C VAL A 426 13.02 -24.15 -12.72
N SER A 427 12.77 -24.68 -11.51
CA SER A 427 13.87 -24.99 -10.58
C SER A 427 14.76 -26.10 -11.11
N THR A 428 14.17 -27.13 -11.72
CA THR A 428 14.91 -28.22 -12.39
C THR A 428 15.69 -27.68 -13.58
N ASP A 429 15.09 -26.82 -14.40
CA ASP A 429 15.75 -26.10 -15.49
C ASP A 429 16.97 -25.31 -14.99
N ALA A 430 16.83 -24.52 -13.93
CA ALA A 430 17.94 -23.74 -13.37
C ALA A 430 19.12 -24.63 -12.95
N VAL A 431 18.85 -25.79 -12.36
CA VAL A 431 19.88 -26.76 -11.97
C VAL A 431 20.53 -27.38 -13.22
N LEU A 432 19.75 -27.88 -14.14
CA LEU A 432 20.25 -28.56 -15.36
C LEU A 432 21.06 -27.60 -16.23
N THR A 433 20.58 -26.36 -16.43
CA THR A 433 21.30 -25.32 -17.18
C THR A 433 22.61 -24.96 -16.51
N THR A 434 22.64 -24.87 -15.17
CA THR A 434 23.88 -24.59 -14.42
C THR A 434 24.88 -25.76 -14.55
N VAL A 435 24.40 -26.99 -14.43
CA VAL A 435 25.23 -28.19 -14.62
C VAL A 435 25.78 -28.24 -16.04
N GLN A 436 24.96 -28.02 -17.03
CA GLN A 436 25.39 -27.99 -18.45
C GLN A 436 26.40 -26.87 -18.69
N ALA A 437 26.20 -25.68 -18.10
CA ALA A 437 27.14 -24.57 -18.22
C ALA A 437 28.54 -24.90 -17.64
N ILE A 438 28.58 -25.59 -16.50
CA ILE A 438 29.83 -25.95 -15.80
C ILE A 438 30.55 -27.11 -16.52
N TRP A 439 29.85 -28.17 -16.90
CA TRP A 439 30.46 -29.39 -17.40
C TRP A 439 30.61 -29.43 -18.91
N TRP A 440 29.66 -28.85 -19.66
CA TRP A 440 29.70 -28.90 -21.11
C TRP A 440 30.21 -27.61 -21.73
N ASN A 441 29.60 -26.48 -21.36
CA ASN A 441 29.84 -25.21 -22.05
C ASN A 441 31.14 -24.51 -21.62
N ARG A 442 31.73 -24.89 -20.47
CA ARG A 442 32.95 -24.23 -19.93
C ARG A 442 34.09 -24.19 -20.91
N ALA A 443 34.32 -25.28 -21.67
CA ALA A 443 35.37 -25.35 -22.66
C ALA A 443 35.13 -24.51 -23.90
N SER A 444 33.85 -24.17 -24.18
CA SER A 444 33.43 -23.44 -25.38
C SER A 444 33.26 -21.91 -25.09
N ILE A 445 33.29 -21.50 -23.84
CA ILE A 445 33.11 -20.10 -23.46
C ILE A 445 34.34 -19.28 -23.86
N ARG A 446 34.22 -18.44 -24.88
CA ARG A 446 35.29 -17.54 -25.32
C ARG A 446 34.81 -16.09 -25.25
N GLY A 447 35.64 -15.23 -24.61
CA GLY A 447 35.41 -13.78 -24.52
C GLY A 447 34.19 -13.37 -23.70
N THR A 448 33.98 -12.06 -23.61
CA THR A 448 32.87 -11.42 -22.87
C THR A 448 31.48 -11.84 -23.38
N PRO A 449 31.20 -11.98 -24.70
CA PRO A 449 29.89 -12.40 -25.18
C PRO A 449 29.48 -13.79 -24.70
N GLY A 450 30.43 -14.77 -24.70
CA GLY A 450 30.14 -16.13 -24.24
C GLY A 450 29.78 -16.17 -22.76
N TRP A 451 30.51 -15.47 -21.91
CA TRP A 451 30.19 -15.37 -20.48
C TRP A 451 28.86 -14.69 -20.24
N THR A 452 28.51 -13.65 -21.02
CA THR A 452 27.21 -12.95 -20.89
C THR A 452 26.05 -13.90 -21.18
N ILE A 453 26.14 -14.70 -22.23
CA ILE A 453 25.08 -15.67 -22.59
C ILE A 453 24.93 -16.73 -21.48
N VAL A 454 26.04 -17.29 -20.99
CA VAL A 454 26.00 -18.31 -19.92
C VAL A 454 25.42 -17.72 -18.62
N LEU A 455 25.82 -16.52 -18.25
CA LEU A 455 25.24 -15.83 -17.08
C LEU A 455 23.74 -15.61 -17.24
N LEU A 456 23.28 -15.15 -18.39
CA LEU A 456 21.85 -14.95 -18.64
C LEU A 456 21.09 -16.29 -18.64
N ALA A 457 21.68 -17.33 -19.22
CA ALA A 457 21.11 -18.68 -19.22
C ALA A 457 20.94 -19.26 -17.83
N CYS A 458 21.89 -19.05 -16.91
CA CYS A 458 21.80 -19.53 -15.53
C CYS A 458 20.94 -18.63 -14.63
N LEU A 459 21.08 -17.29 -14.76
CA LEU A 459 20.35 -16.34 -13.93
C LEU A 459 18.86 -16.26 -14.28
N GLY A 460 18.50 -16.41 -15.56
CA GLY A 460 17.12 -16.35 -16.02
C GLY A 460 16.21 -17.36 -15.31
N PRO A 461 16.47 -18.66 -15.44
CA PRO A 461 15.68 -19.70 -14.75
C PRO A 461 15.74 -19.60 -13.23
N THR A 462 16.90 -19.22 -12.66
CA THR A 462 17.03 -19.03 -11.20
C THR A 462 16.09 -17.95 -10.68
N LEU A 463 16.09 -16.79 -11.31
CA LEU A 463 15.18 -15.68 -10.94
C LEU A 463 13.72 -16.05 -11.20
N ALA A 464 13.43 -16.73 -12.32
CA ALA A 464 12.10 -17.19 -12.65
C ALA A 464 11.58 -18.20 -11.61
N SER A 465 12.44 -19.12 -11.14
CA SER A 465 12.12 -20.06 -10.06
C SER A 465 11.70 -19.33 -8.78
N VAL A 466 12.47 -18.34 -8.33
CA VAL A 466 12.16 -17.54 -7.13
C VAL A 466 10.79 -16.85 -7.28
N VAL A 467 10.51 -16.25 -8.43
CA VAL A 467 9.23 -15.57 -8.72
C VAL A 467 8.06 -16.56 -8.70
N LEU A 468 8.21 -17.74 -9.31
CA LEU A 468 7.17 -18.78 -9.36
C LEU A 468 6.89 -19.40 -8.00
N TRP A 469 7.91 -19.64 -7.17
CA TRP A 469 7.74 -20.07 -5.78
C TRP A 469 7.02 -19.01 -4.96
N GLY A 470 7.34 -17.73 -5.13
CA GLY A 470 6.62 -16.62 -4.52
C GLY A 470 5.13 -16.59 -4.90
N ALA A 471 4.83 -16.75 -6.18
CA ALA A 471 3.46 -16.86 -6.67
C ALA A 471 2.72 -18.08 -6.08
N SER A 472 3.39 -19.24 -6.03
CA SER A 472 2.82 -20.47 -5.46
C SER A 472 2.48 -20.32 -3.97
N ARG A 473 3.39 -19.77 -3.16
CA ARG A 473 3.14 -19.49 -1.73
C ARG A 473 1.95 -18.55 -1.53
N ARG A 474 1.89 -17.47 -2.32
CA ARG A 474 0.77 -16.52 -2.28
C ARG A 474 -0.57 -17.19 -2.56
N MET A 475 -0.64 -18.05 -3.60
CA MET A 475 -1.85 -18.79 -3.95
C MET A 475 -2.22 -19.85 -2.91
N GLN A 476 -1.23 -20.46 -2.27
CA GLN A 476 -1.44 -21.39 -1.16
C GLN A 476 -2.11 -20.71 0.03
N THR A 477 -1.64 -19.51 0.41
CA THR A 477 -2.26 -18.71 1.49
C THR A 477 -3.73 -18.40 1.17
N LEU A 478 -4.03 -18.00 -0.07
CA LEU A 478 -5.41 -17.74 -0.53
C LEU A 478 -6.31 -18.98 -0.45
N GLN A 479 -5.75 -20.17 -0.59
CA GLN A 479 -6.50 -21.43 -0.53
C GLN A 479 -6.68 -21.94 0.91
N SER A 480 -5.61 -21.98 1.71
CA SER A 480 -5.61 -22.57 3.06
C SER A 480 -6.46 -21.77 4.05
N SER A 481 -6.39 -20.45 4.03
CA SER A 481 -7.16 -19.59 4.91
C SER A 481 -8.69 -19.73 4.73
N ARG A 482 -9.15 -20.09 3.53
CA ARG A 482 -10.58 -20.36 3.28
C ARG A 482 -11.06 -21.73 3.72
N LEU A 483 -10.20 -22.71 3.68
CA LEU A 483 -10.56 -24.04 4.21
C LEU A 483 -10.77 -23.97 5.73
N ALA A 484 -9.98 -23.13 6.40
CA ALA A 484 -10.12 -22.87 7.84
C ALA A 484 -11.40 -22.09 8.21
N ASP A 485 -11.90 -21.20 7.35
CA ASP A 485 -13.15 -20.45 7.58
C ASP A 485 -14.42 -21.30 7.34
N ARG A 486 -14.30 -22.45 6.68
CA ARG A 486 -15.43 -23.35 6.39
C ARG A 486 -15.58 -24.51 7.38
N ARG A 487 -14.59 -24.70 8.25
CA ARG A 487 -14.62 -25.63 9.37
C ARG A 487 -15.06 -24.93 10.65
#